data_e06b27e6667d5d02f3fc02e9b2ca8b28
#
_entry.id   e06b27e6667d5d02f3fc02e9b2ca8b28
#
_cell.length_a   1.000
_cell.length_b   1.000
_cell.length_c   1.000
_cell.angle_alpha   90.00
_cell.angle_beta   90.00
_cell.angle_gamma   90.00
#
_symmetry.space_group_name_H-M   'P 1'
#
loop_
_entity.id
_entity.type
_entity.pdbx_description
1 polymer ?
#
loop_
_entity_poly.entity_id
_entity_poly.type
_entity_poly.pdbx_seq_one_letter_code
_entity_poly.pdbx_strand_id
1 'polypeptide(L)'
;MSKFLSPTLAAVTPYTPGEQPQDQQYIKLNTNESPYLPSPAVIAAVSEHEVEKLRLYSDPACADLLKAAAAHFGLKPEQIMPGNGSDENLFFALRAFCDADHPLAYADITYGCYGVWCGLMHIPSHIIPLKEDFTLDPKDYYGLNQTIVLANPNAPTGIALPRAEIEGILKANPNNVVIVDEAYVDFGGESCVPLIDQYENLLVVQTFSKSRQLAGARLGLAMGNAKLIADLNRVKFSLNPYNINRLTLKAGQAALEDIAYFDRTRAAIVDTRAWTKQQLEQRGFAVLDSRSNFLFASTDRKDGGTLYKELKKNGILVRHFDAPRIQNWLRITIGTPEQMQTFMETLDKIMEE
;
A
#
# COMPACT_ATOMS: atom_id res chain seq x y z
N MET A 1 8.97 -16.68 24.38
CA MET A 1 7.88 -17.34 23.63
C MET A 1 7.26 -18.44 24.48
N SER A 2 5.95 -18.73 24.31
CA SER A 2 5.29 -19.84 25.01
C SER A 2 5.89 -21.19 24.58
N LYS A 3 5.96 -22.15 25.51
CA LYS A 3 6.38 -23.54 25.18
C LYS A 3 5.41 -24.28 24.23
N PHE A 4 4.26 -23.71 23.96
CA PHE A 4 3.22 -24.26 23.10
C PHE A 4 3.28 -23.71 21.66
N LEU A 5 4.14 -22.72 21.38
CA LEU A 5 4.29 -22.18 20.03
C LEU A 5 4.92 -23.24 19.12
N SER A 6 4.35 -23.42 17.93
CA SER A 6 4.93 -24.37 16.97
C SER A 6 6.31 -23.93 16.53
N PRO A 7 7.26 -24.86 16.31
CA PRO A 7 8.62 -24.51 15.88
C PRO A 7 8.66 -23.67 14.59
N THR A 8 7.76 -23.95 13.68
CA THR A 8 7.64 -23.23 12.39
C THR A 8 7.26 -21.78 12.60
N LEU A 9 6.28 -21.50 13.47
CA LEU A 9 5.87 -20.12 13.77
C LEU A 9 6.93 -19.40 14.65
N ALA A 10 7.67 -20.12 15.47
CA ALA A 10 8.75 -19.54 16.28
C ALA A 10 9.90 -18.96 15.44
N ALA A 11 10.08 -19.42 14.20
CA ALA A 11 11.08 -18.92 13.26
C ALA A 11 10.62 -17.65 12.49
N VAL A 12 9.34 -17.30 12.55
CA VAL A 12 8.80 -16.12 11.83
C VAL A 12 9.06 -14.86 12.64
N THR A 13 9.69 -13.86 12.01
CA THR A 13 9.81 -12.50 12.55
C THR A 13 8.61 -11.69 12.09
N PRO A 14 7.72 -11.23 13.00
CA PRO A 14 6.56 -10.43 12.63
C PRO A 14 6.95 -9.09 12.00
N TYR A 15 6.10 -8.56 11.16
CA TYR A 15 6.24 -7.19 10.65
C TYR A 15 6.18 -6.17 11.79
N THR A 16 7.10 -5.20 11.75
CA THR A 16 7.11 -4.08 12.70
C THR A 16 6.42 -2.87 12.08
N PRO A 17 5.20 -2.52 12.51
CA PRO A 17 4.49 -1.35 12.01
C PRO A 17 5.22 -0.06 12.35
N GLY A 18 4.83 1.05 11.70
CA GLY A 18 5.28 2.38 12.09
C GLY A 18 4.85 2.70 13.53
N GLU A 19 5.74 3.30 14.28
CA GLU A 19 5.47 3.65 15.68
C GLU A 19 4.32 4.67 15.81
N GLN A 20 3.62 4.60 16.93
CA GLN A 20 2.53 5.51 17.29
C GLN A 20 2.69 5.91 18.78
N PRO A 21 3.73 6.68 19.12
CA PRO A 21 3.98 7.11 20.49
C PRO A 21 2.86 8.04 20.98
N GLN A 22 2.61 8.02 22.29
CA GLN A 22 1.54 8.80 22.97
C GLN A 22 2.11 9.76 24.02
N ASP A 23 3.42 9.96 24.04
CA ASP A 23 4.15 10.74 25.04
C ASP A 23 4.08 12.25 24.79
N GLN A 24 3.78 12.66 23.56
CA GLN A 24 3.53 14.06 23.16
C GLN A 24 2.65 14.12 21.90
N GLN A 25 2.29 15.33 21.48
CA GLN A 25 1.61 15.53 20.20
C GLN A 25 2.63 15.57 19.06
N TYR A 26 2.40 14.76 18.02
CA TYR A 26 3.26 14.65 16.86
C TYR A 26 2.56 15.10 15.57
N ILE A 27 3.32 15.71 14.66
CA ILE A 27 3.00 15.73 13.24
C ILE A 27 3.37 14.36 12.67
N LYS A 28 2.36 13.53 12.34
CA LYS A 28 2.54 12.13 11.98
C LYS A 28 2.77 11.98 10.48
N LEU A 29 4.03 11.86 10.07
CA LEU A 29 4.47 11.69 8.67
C LEU A 29 5.17 10.33 8.44
N ASN A 30 4.76 9.27 9.13
CA ASN A 30 5.48 7.99 9.14
C ASN A 30 4.72 6.77 8.59
N THR A 31 3.39 6.81 8.48
CA THR A 31 2.57 5.63 8.12
C THR A 31 1.76 5.81 6.83
N ASN A 32 2.07 6.85 6.05
CA ASN A 32 1.43 7.11 4.76
C ASN A 32 -0.10 7.25 4.84
N GLU A 33 -0.61 7.76 5.96
CA GLU A 33 -2.02 8.11 6.11
C GLU A 33 -2.31 9.42 5.36
N SER A 34 -3.57 9.61 4.96
CA SER A 34 -4.01 10.88 4.41
C SER A 34 -4.08 11.96 5.50
N PRO A 35 -3.62 13.19 5.24
CA PRO A 35 -3.79 14.30 6.19
C PRO A 35 -5.22 14.87 6.20
N TYR A 36 -6.07 14.44 5.26
CA TYR A 36 -7.45 14.90 5.13
C TYR A 36 -8.41 13.93 5.81
N LEU A 37 -9.54 14.45 6.29
CA LEU A 37 -10.62 13.65 6.85
C LEU A 37 -11.31 12.81 5.76
N PRO A 38 -12.02 11.72 6.11
CA PRO A 38 -12.96 11.08 5.20
C PRO A 38 -13.98 12.09 4.65
N SER A 39 -14.51 11.83 3.45
CA SER A 39 -15.46 12.77 2.82
C SER A 39 -16.73 12.95 3.66
N PRO A 40 -17.43 14.09 3.54
CA PRO A 40 -18.72 14.27 4.20
C PRO A 40 -19.74 13.18 3.85
N ALA A 41 -19.70 12.65 2.63
CA ALA A 41 -20.55 11.54 2.21
C ALA A 41 -20.23 10.25 2.99
N VAL A 42 -18.96 9.96 3.23
CA VAL A 42 -18.51 8.82 4.06
C VAL A 42 -18.98 8.99 5.50
N ILE A 43 -18.80 10.19 6.09
CA ILE A 43 -19.24 10.47 7.47
C ILE A 43 -20.75 10.28 7.60
N ALA A 44 -21.54 10.75 6.62
CA ALA A 44 -22.99 10.59 6.63
C ALA A 44 -23.43 9.12 6.41
N ALA A 45 -22.68 8.34 5.65
CA ALA A 45 -22.97 6.92 5.41
C ALA A 45 -22.76 6.05 6.64
N VAL A 46 -21.84 6.42 7.54
CA VAL A 46 -21.60 5.74 8.83
C VAL A 46 -22.51 6.35 9.89
N SER A 47 -23.83 6.22 9.68
CA SER A 47 -24.88 6.82 10.50
C SER A 47 -25.20 6.00 11.74
N GLU A 48 -25.92 6.62 12.70
CA GLU A 48 -26.47 5.95 13.89
C GLU A 48 -27.32 4.72 13.48
N HIS A 49 -28.14 4.85 12.45
CA HIS A 49 -28.95 3.76 11.92
C HIS A 49 -28.11 2.55 11.46
N GLU A 50 -26.93 2.75 10.88
CA GLU A 50 -26.05 1.64 10.50
C GLU A 50 -25.35 1.03 11.73
N VAL A 51 -25.08 1.83 12.78
CA VAL A 51 -24.56 1.36 14.07
C VAL A 51 -25.58 0.44 14.76
N GLU A 52 -26.87 0.79 14.76
CA GLU A 52 -27.95 -0.04 15.32
C GLU A 52 -28.01 -1.44 14.67
N LYS A 53 -27.62 -1.55 13.41
CA LYS A 53 -27.62 -2.81 12.67
C LYS A 53 -26.38 -3.69 12.94
N LEU A 54 -25.41 -3.25 13.73
CA LEU A 54 -24.20 -4.04 14.05
C LEU A 54 -24.51 -5.35 14.79
N ARG A 55 -25.72 -5.52 15.34
CA ARG A 55 -26.22 -6.80 15.88
C ARG A 55 -26.42 -7.89 14.83
N LEU A 56 -26.35 -7.56 13.55
CA LEU A 56 -26.53 -8.47 12.41
C LEU A 56 -25.20 -8.60 11.64
N TYR A 57 -24.95 -9.79 11.11
CA TYR A 57 -23.83 -9.96 10.17
C TYR A 57 -23.97 -9.01 8.96
N SER A 58 -22.83 -8.60 8.42
CA SER A 58 -22.77 -7.85 7.15
C SER A 58 -23.16 -8.76 5.97
N ASP A 59 -23.43 -8.16 4.81
CA ASP A 59 -23.64 -8.92 3.57
C ASP A 59 -22.33 -9.61 3.14
N PRO A 60 -22.26 -10.96 3.12
CA PRO A 60 -21.05 -11.68 2.72
C PRO A 60 -20.72 -11.52 1.24
N ALA A 61 -21.71 -11.17 0.40
CA ALA A 61 -21.53 -10.88 -1.01
C ALA A 61 -21.01 -9.45 -1.27
N CYS A 62 -21.10 -8.54 -0.28
CA CYS A 62 -20.72 -7.14 -0.39
C CYS A 62 -21.35 -6.43 -1.60
N ALA A 63 -22.61 -6.77 -1.96
CA ALA A 63 -23.23 -6.47 -3.24
C ALA A 63 -23.23 -4.96 -3.60
N ASP A 64 -23.61 -4.08 -2.65
CA ASP A 64 -23.65 -2.62 -2.86
C ASP A 64 -22.24 -2.06 -3.14
N LEU A 65 -21.25 -2.49 -2.36
CA LEU A 65 -19.85 -2.08 -2.54
C LEU A 65 -19.31 -2.55 -3.89
N LEU A 66 -19.56 -3.83 -4.27
CA LEU A 66 -19.11 -4.36 -5.55
C LEU A 66 -19.75 -3.65 -6.74
N LYS A 67 -21.03 -3.28 -6.64
CA LYS A 67 -21.70 -2.49 -7.66
C LYS A 67 -21.06 -1.11 -7.84
N ALA A 68 -20.76 -0.41 -6.74
CA ALA A 68 -20.09 0.89 -6.78
C ALA A 68 -18.64 0.76 -7.33
N ALA A 69 -17.90 -0.26 -6.91
CA ALA A 69 -16.55 -0.53 -7.41
C ALA A 69 -16.56 -0.88 -8.90
N ALA A 70 -17.47 -1.73 -9.36
CA ALA A 70 -17.61 -2.10 -10.76
C ALA A 70 -17.89 -0.86 -11.64
N ALA A 71 -18.79 0.01 -11.20
CA ALA A 71 -19.08 1.27 -11.90
C ALA A 71 -17.86 2.21 -11.93
N HIS A 72 -17.12 2.32 -10.81
CA HIS A 72 -15.94 3.19 -10.69
C HIS A 72 -14.78 2.75 -11.59
N PHE A 73 -14.50 1.44 -11.62
CA PHE A 73 -13.33 0.88 -12.34
C PHE A 73 -13.67 0.42 -13.78
N GLY A 74 -14.93 0.46 -14.19
CA GLY A 74 -15.36 -0.06 -15.50
C GLY A 74 -15.25 -1.58 -15.61
N LEU A 75 -15.39 -2.28 -14.50
CA LEU A 75 -15.30 -3.74 -14.40
C LEU A 75 -16.69 -4.35 -14.12
N LYS A 76 -16.73 -5.69 -14.10
CA LYS A 76 -17.90 -6.43 -13.64
C LYS A 76 -17.73 -6.82 -12.17
N PRO A 77 -18.82 -6.98 -11.38
CA PRO A 77 -18.75 -7.39 -9.97
C PRO A 77 -17.94 -8.67 -9.73
N GLU A 78 -18.04 -9.66 -10.62
CA GLU A 78 -17.31 -10.93 -10.54
C GLU A 78 -15.80 -10.82 -10.78
N GLN A 79 -15.33 -9.66 -11.24
CA GLN A 79 -13.91 -9.34 -11.41
C GLN A 79 -13.31 -8.61 -10.19
N ILE A 80 -14.07 -8.47 -9.10
CA ILE A 80 -13.67 -7.71 -7.91
C ILE A 80 -13.92 -8.51 -6.64
N MET A 81 -12.98 -8.53 -5.72
CA MET A 81 -13.14 -9.07 -4.37
C MET A 81 -12.71 -8.04 -3.33
N PRO A 82 -13.56 -7.68 -2.35
CA PRO A 82 -13.18 -6.84 -1.24
C PRO A 82 -12.50 -7.65 -0.13
N GLY A 83 -11.50 -7.05 0.51
CA GLY A 83 -10.78 -7.61 1.66
C GLY A 83 -10.65 -6.61 2.80
N ASN A 84 -10.31 -7.09 3.98
CA ASN A 84 -10.08 -6.28 5.18
C ASN A 84 -8.72 -5.55 5.11
N GLY A 85 -8.64 -4.60 4.19
CA GLY A 85 -7.42 -3.96 3.70
C GLY A 85 -6.80 -4.72 2.52
N SER A 86 -5.89 -4.06 1.79
CA SER A 86 -5.11 -4.72 0.75
C SER A 86 -4.25 -5.86 1.29
N ASP A 87 -3.84 -5.78 2.56
CA ASP A 87 -3.07 -6.83 3.23
C ASP A 87 -3.78 -8.19 3.20
N GLU A 88 -5.10 -8.21 3.49
CA GLU A 88 -5.88 -9.45 3.43
C GLU A 88 -6.00 -9.97 1.99
N ASN A 89 -6.21 -9.09 1.02
CA ASN A 89 -6.28 -9.47 -0.40
C ASN A 89 -4.95 -10.05 -0.89
N LEU A 90 -3.83 -9.42 -0.54
CA LEU A 90 -2.48 -9.91 -0.86
C LEU A 90 -2.20 -11.25 -0.19
N PHE A 91 -2.55 -11.39 1.10
CA PHE A 91 -2.41 -12.64 1.82
C PHE A 91 -3.23 -13.77 1.18
N PHE A 92 -4.47 -13.50 0.77
CA PHE A 92 -5.30 -14.47 0.05
C PHE A 92 -4.72 -14.83 -1.32
N ALA A 93 -4.15 -13.84 -2.04
CA ALA A 93 -3.50 -14.09 -3.31
C ALA A 93 -2.28 -15.02 -3.17
N LEU A 94 -1.41 -14.75 -2.17
CA LEU A 94 -0.27 -15.62 -1.89
C LEU A 94 -0.74 -17.02 -1.48
N ARG A 95 -1.80 -17.11 -0.67
CA ARG A 95 -2.34 -18.42 -0.25
C ARG A 95 -2.98 -19.20 -1.39
N ALA A 96 -3.53 -18.49 -2.40
CA ALA A 96 -4.16 -19.12 -3.56
C ALA A 96 -3.16 -19.56 -4.64
N PHE A 97 -2.08 -18.78 -4.85
CA PHE A 97 -1.20 -18.94 -6.00
C PHE A 97 0.23 -19.32 -5.65
N CYS A 98 0.56 -19.45 -4.35
CA CYS A 98 1.89 -19.85 -3.88
C CYS A 98 1.80 -20.98 -2.85
N ASP A 99 2.82 -21.82 -2.83
CA ASP A 99 3.05 -22.88 -1.83
C ASP A 99 4.55 -23.24 -1.80
N ALA A 100 4.91 -24.39 -1.24
CA ALA A 100 6.30 -24.85 -1.15
C ALA A 100 6.95 -25.10 -2.53
N ASP A 101 6.17 -25.44 -3.54
CA ASP A 101 6.63 -25.73 -4.90
C ASP A 101 6.43 -24.54 -5.87
N HIS A 102 5.61 -23.54 -5.46
CA HIS A 102 5.28 -22.34 -6.23
C HIS A 102 5.78 -21.08 -5.50
N PRO A 103 7.06 -20.70 -5.70
CA PRO A 103 7.68 -19.57 -5.01
C PRO A 103 7.09 -18.21 -5.40
N LEU A 104 7.34 -17.20 -4.57
CA LEU A 104 7.01 -15.80 -4.84
C LEU A 104 8.26 -15.01 -5.22
N ALA A 105 8.20 -14.29 -6.34
CA ALA A 105 9.22 -13.33 -6.77
C ALA A 105 8.82 -11.89 -6.41
N TYR A 106 9.74 -11.12 -5.79
CA TYR A 106 9.55 -9.71 -5.43
C TYR A 106 10.88 -8.99 -5.22
N ALA A 107 10.85 -7.63 -5.23
CA ALA A 107 12.05 -6.81 -5.07
C ALA A 107 12.62 -6.87 -3.64
N ASP A 108 13.94 -6.70 -3.49
CA ASP A 108 14.64 -6.67 -2.18
C ASP A 108 14.22 -5.47 -1.31
N ILE A 109 13.97 -4.32 -1.92
CA ILE A 109 13.52 -3.11 -1.24
C ILE A 109 12.09 -2.80 -1.70
N THR A 110 11.11 -3.34 -0.98
CA THR A 110 9.68 -3.23 -1.27
C THR A 110 8.85 -3.32 0.02
N TYR A 111 7.55 -3.59 -0.10
CA TYR A 111 6.67 -3.75 1.06
C TYR A 111 7.05 -4.96 1.91
N GLY A 112 7.50 -4.69 3.13
CA GLY A 112 8.11 -5.72 4.01
C GLY A 112 7.20 -6.88 4.40
N CYS A 113 5.88 -6.76 4.24
CA CYS A 113 4.96 -7.85 4.57
C CYS A 113 5.06 -9.04 3.60
N TYR A 114 5.53 -8.86 2.36
CA TYR A 114 5.66 -9.99 1.42
C TYR A 114 6.55 -11.08 1.99
N GLY A 115 7.74 -10.73 2.45
CA GLY A 115 8.67 -11.69 3.06
C GLY A 115 8.15 -12.30 4.37
N VAL A 116 7.44 -11.50 5.19
CA VAL A 116 6.81 -12.00 6.43
C VAL A 116 5.75 -13.05 6.12
N TRP A 117 4.89 -12.80 5.11
CA TRP A 117 3.86 -13.76 4.69
C TRP A 117 4.46 -15.01 4.04
N CYS A 118 5.53 -14.87 3.26
CA CYS A 118 6.27 -16.01 2.73
C CYS A 118 6.79 -16.90 3.87
N GLY A 119 7.42 -16.31 4.89
CA GLY A 119 7.87 -17.04 6.07
C GLY A 119 6.74 -17.73 6.82
N LEU A 120 5.60 -17.02 7.02
CA LEU A 120 4.42 -17.55 7.72
C LEU A 120 3.78 -18.74 6.99
N MET A 121 3.76 -18.71 5.66
CA MET A 121 3.11 -19.73 4.82
C MET A 121 4.11 -20.76 4.23
N HIS A 122 5.40 -20.66 4.57
CA HIS A 122 6.48 -21.51 4.04
C HIS A 122 6.59 -21.45 2.50
N ILE A 123 6.37 -20.27 1.93
CA ILE A 123 6.54 -20.02 0.51
C ILE A 123 8.01 -19.62 0.27
N PRO A 124 8.75 -20.30 -0.63
CA PRO A 124 10.09 -19.88 -0.99
C PRO A 124 10.07 -18.48 -1.63
N SER A 125 11.01 -17.62 -1.20
CA SER A 125 11.15 -16.26 -1.73
C SER A 125 12.24 -16.20 -2.78
N HIS A 126 11.92 -15.66 -3.96
CA HIS A 126 12.87 -15.24 -4.96
C HIS A 126 13.01 -13.72 -4.90
N ILE A 127 14.04 -13.25 -4.22
CA ILE A 127 14.28 -11.82 -3.99
C ILE A 127 15.13 -11.27 -5.13
N ILE A 128 14.61 -10.27 -5.83
CA ILE A 128 15.23 -9.63 -6.99
C ILE A 128 15.73 -8.23 -6.59
N PRO A 129 17.05 -7.95 -6.72
CA PRO A 129 17.59 -6.67 -6.28
C PRO A 129 17.14 -5.53 -7.20
N LEU A 130 16.73 -4.40 -6.60
CA LEU A 130 16.60 -3.14 -7.33
C LEU A 130 17.98 -2.64 -7.76
N LYS A 131 18.03 -1.88 -8.86
CA LYS A 131 19.24 -1.18 -9.33
C LYS A 131 19.77 -0.22 -8.23
N GLU A 132 20.96 0.33 -8.44
CA GLU A 132 21.58 1.28 -7.50
C GLU A 132 20.74 2.54 -7.29
N ASP A 133 20.02 2.98 -8.30
CA ASP A 133 19.10 4.11 -8.29
C ASP A 133 17.70 3.76 -7.77
N PHE A 134 17.53 2.57 -7.21
CA PHE A 134 16.25 2.01 -6.71
C PHE A 134 15.19 1.76 -7.78
N THR A 135 15.51 1.79 -9.06
CA THR A 135 14.60 1.39 -10.13
C THR A 135 14.55 -0.13 -10.25
N LEU A 136 13.39 -0.65 -10.67
CA LEU A 136 13.21 -2.05 -11.04
C LEU A 136 13.58 -2.26 -12.51
N ASP A 137 14.30 -3.34 -12.86
CA ASP A 137 14.46 -3.77 -14.25
C ASP A 137 13.35 -4.76 -14.60
N PRO A 138 12.44 -4.44 -15.52
CA PRO A 138 11.37 -5.36 -15.92
C PRO A 138 11.89 -6.70 -16.46
N LYS A 139 13.07 -6.70 -17.06
CA LYS A 139 13.68 -7.91 -17.67
C LYS A 139 14.06 -8.97 -16.65
N ASP A 140 14.35 -8.55 -15.40
CA ASP A 140 14.66 -9.48 -14.31
C ASP A 140 13.44 -10.32 -13.90
N TYR A 141 12.24 -9.91 -14.35
CA TYR A 141 10.97 -10.59 -14.09
C TYR A 141 10.44 -11.39 -15.28
N TYR A 142 11.18 -11.46 -16.40
CA TYR A 142 10.72 -12.18 -17.60
C TYR A 142 10.96 -13.68 -17.48
N GLY A 143 9.93 -14.48 -17.76
CA GLY A 143 10.02 -15.94 -17.86
C GLY A 143 10.36 -16.67 -16.55
N LEU A 144 10.03 -16.08 -15.39
CA LEU A 144 10.38 -16.64 -14.09
C LEU A 144 9.62 -17.94 -13.75
N ASN A 145 8.46 -18.20 -14.38
CA ASN A 145 7.57 -19.32 -14.01
C ASN A 145 7.22 -19.38 -12.53
N GLN A 146 7.05 -18.23 -11.91
CA GLN A 146 6.76 -18.03 -10.49
C GLN A 146 5.68 -16.98 -10.35
N THR A 147 4.91 -17.01 -9.27
CA THR A 147 4.05 -15.88 -8.91
C THR A 147 4.92 -14.65 -8.64
N ILE A 148 4.54 -13.52 -9.21
CA ILE A 148 5.28 -12.25 -9.08
C ILE A 148 4.41 -11.27 -8.31
N VAL A 149 4.98 -10.51 -7.36
CA VAL A 149 4.32 -9.34 -6.77
C VAL A 149 5.17 -8.10 -7.00
N LEU A 150 4.55 -7.07 -7.56
CA LEU A 150 5.14 -5.75 -7.82
C LEU A 150 4.35 -4.69 -7.06
N ALA A 151 4.97 -4.01 -6.10
CA ALA A 151 4.39 -2.78 -5.54
C ALA A 151 4.61 -1.64 -6.56
N ASN A 152 3.54 -1.06 -7.06
CA ASN A 152 3.62 -0.01 -8.09
C ASN A 152 2.58 1.10 -7.90
N PRO A 153 2.98 2.29 -7.43
CA PRO A 153 4.34 2.74 -7.03
C PRO A 153 4.95 1.94 -5.87
N ASN A 154 6.25 1.71 -5.93
CA ASN A 154 6.95 0.93 -4.90
C ASN A 154 7.04 1.67 -3.56
N ALA A 155 6.97 0.97 -2.46
CA ALA A 155 7.26 1.49 -1.12
C ALA A 155 8.46 0.73 -0.52
N PRO A 156 9.51 1.43 -0.04
CA PRO A 156 9.52 2.83 0.40
C PRO A 156 9.99 3.86 -0.64
N THR A 157 10.38 3.47 -1.85
CA THR A 157 11.05 4.35 -2.82
C THR A 157 10.12 5.39 -3.45
N GLY A 158 8.84 5.06 -3.62
CA GLY A 158 7.86 5.91 -4.32
C GLY A 158 7.95 5.83 -5.84
N ILE A 159 8.95 5.16 -6.40
CA ILE A 159 9.16 5.04 -7.84
C ILE A 159 8.07 4.16 -8.46
N ALA A 160 7.56 4.59 -9.60
CA ALA A 160 6.58 3.84 -10.37
C ALA A 160 7.18 3.31 -11.68
N LEU A 161 6.85 2.07 -12.00
CA LEU A 161 7.09 1.47 -13.29
C LEU A 161 5.93 1.84 -14.24
N PRO A 162 6.19 2.26 -15.49
CA PRO A 162 5.15 2.49 -16.47
C PRO A 162 4.30 1.23 -16.72
N ARG A 163 2.99 1.40 -16.96
CA ARG A 163 2.08 0.29 -17.24
C ARG A 163 2.54 -0.58 -18.41
N ALA A 164 3.14 0.01 -19.45
CA ALA A 164 3.66 -0.71 -20.60
C ALA A 164 4.78 -1.70 -20.23
N GLU A 165 5.61 -1.38 -19.23
CA GLU A 165 6.65 -2.28 -18.73
C GLU A 165 6.04 -3.44 -17.92
N ILE A 166 5.00 -3.17 -17.14
CA ILE A 166 4.24 -4.23 -16.44
C ILE A 166 3.55 -5.15 -17.44
N GLU A 167 3.01 -4.58 -18.51
CA GLU A 167 2.45 -5.37 -19.62
C GLU A 167 3.49 -6.29 -20.27
N GLY A 168 4.75 -5.83 -20.39
CA GLY A 168 5.87 -6.67 -20.82
C GLY A 168 6.10 -7.86 -19.90
N ILE A 169 6.05 -7.65 -18.58
CA ILE A 169 6.17 -8.72 -17.58
C ILE A 169 5.01 -9.72 -17.69
N LEU A 170 3.76 -9.24 -17.86
CA LEU A 170 2.59 -10.09 -18.06
C LEU A 170 2.73 -11.00 -19.27
N LYS A 171 3.14 -10.44 -20.41
CA LYS A 171 3.38 -11.19 -21.68
C LYS A 171 4.48 -12.24 -21.53
N ALA A 172 5.52 -11.92 -20.79
CA ALA A 172 6.66 -12.82 -20.57
C ALA A 172 6.35 -13.96 -19.58
N ASN A 173 5.23 -13.88 -18.82
CA ASN A 173 4.85 -14.83 -17.77
C ASN A 173 3.40 -15.33 -17.94
N PRO A 174 3.01 -15.91 -19.08
CA PRO A 174 1.61 -16.24 -19.35
C PRO A 174 1.02 -17.34 -18.44
N ASN A 175 1.86 -18.12 -17.77
CA ASN A 175 1.46 -19.31 -17.01
C ASN A 175 1.48 -19.08 -15.49
N ASN A 176 1.79 -17.89 -15.02
CA ASN A 176 1.81 -17.55 -13.59
C ASN A 176 1.21 -16.17 -13.31
N VAL A 177 0.67 -16.00 -12.11
CA VAL A 177 0.00 -14.76 -11.72
C VAL A 177 1.04 -13.65 -11.49
N VAL A 178 0.75 -12.47 -12.02
CA VAL A 178 1.44 -11.23 -11.71
C VAL A 178 0.50 -10.35 -10.88
N ILE A 179 0.86 -10.14 -9.62
CA ILE A 179 0.14 -9.31 -8.66
C ILE A 179 0.75 -7.91 -8.72
N VAL A 180 -0.06 -6.90 -9.04
CA VAL A 180 0.34 -5.49 -8.99
C VAL A 180 -0.32 -4.85 -7.78
N ASP A 181 0.49 -4.57 -6.75
CA ASP A 181 0.05 -3.86 -5.55
C ASP A 181 0.06 -2.36 -5.80
N GLU A 182 -1.11 -1.83 -6.10
CA GLU A 182 -1.36 -0.44 -6.45
C GLU A 182 -1.79 0.42 -5.24
N ALA A 183 -1.25 0.15 -4.05
CA ALA A 183 -1.63 0.89 -2.84
C ALA A 183 -1.45 2.42 -2.95
N TYR A 184 -0.62 2.89 -3.87
CA TYR A 184 -0.29 4.31 -4.05
C TYR A 184 -0.56 4.84 -5.46
N VAL A 185 -1.17 4.06 -6.35
CA VAL A 185 -1.33 4.38 -7.77
C VAL A 185 -2.05 5.71 -8.01
N ASP A 186 -3.01 6.05 -7.17
CA ASP A 186 -3.83 7.26 -7.27
C ASP A 186 -3.02 8.58 -7.22
N PHE A 187 -1.78 8.55 -6.72
CA PHE A 187 -0.95 9.75 -6.55
C PHE A 187 -0.02 10.04 -7.75
N GLY A 188 -0.24 9.39 -8.89
CA GLY A 188 0.48 9.66 -10.13
C GLY A 188 1.09 8.44 -10.79
N GLY A 189 0.74 7.22 -10.36
CA GLY A 189 1.01 5.98 -11.08
C GLY A 189 0.02 5.76 -12.22
N GLU A 190 0.32 4.77 -13.07
CA GLU A 190 -0.57 4.29 -14.13
C GLU A 190 -1.19 2.95 -13.70
N SER A 191 -2.49 2.93 -13.43
CA SER A 191 -3.17 1.70 -13.01
C SER A 191 -3.18 0.63 -14.10
N CYS A 192 -2.98 -0.63 -13.73
CA CYS A 192 -3.09 -1.80 -14.59
C CYS A 192 -4.54 -2.32 -14.72
N VAL A 193 -5.51 -1.74 -14.04
CA VAL A 193 -6.94 -2.12 -14.15
C VAL A 193 -7.42 -2.22 -15.60
N PRO A 194 -7.06 -1.29 -16.54
CA PRO A 194 -7.47 -1.40 -17.94
C PRO A 194 -6.93 -2.63 -18.70
N LEU A 195 -5.97 -3.35 -18.12
CA LEU A 195 -5.38 -4.56 -18.73
C LEU A 195 -6.09 -5.86 -18.28
N ILE A 196 -7.01 -5.80 -17.30
CA ILE A 196 -7.64 -7.00 -16.69
C ILE A 196 -8.37 -7.88 -17.71
N ASP A 197 -9.06 -7.26 -18.68
CA ASP A 197 -9.78 -8.02 -19.73
C ASP A 197 -8.84 -8.58 -20.81
N GLN A 198 -7.58 -8.15 -20.85
CA GLN A 198 -6.58 -8.58 -21.83
C GLN A 198 -5.66 -9.69 -21.28
N TYR A 199 -5.43 -9.72 -19.97
CA TYR A 199 -4.47 -10.61 -19.33
C TYR A 199 -5.15 -11.40 -18.19
N GLU A 200 -5.41 -12.67 -18.43
CA GLU A 200 -6.04 -13.55 -17.42
C GLU A 200 -5.15 -13.85 -16.21
N ASN A 201 -3.84 -13.56 -16.30
CA ASN A 201 -2.85 -13.73 -15.23
C ASN A 201 -2.58 -12.44 -14.44
N LEU A 202 -3.30 -11.34 -14.68
CA LEU A 202 -3.17 -10.08 -13.94
C LEU A 202 -4.09 -10.04 -12.73
N LEU A 203 -3.51 -9.76 -11.55
CA LEU A 203 -4.25 -9.41 -10.34
C LEU A 203 -3.80 -8.03 -9.87
N VAL A 204 -4.71 -7.06 -9.81
CA VAL A 204 -4.47 -5.71 -9.28
C VAL A 204 -5.03 -5.63 -7.86
N VAL A 205 -4.26 -5.09 -6.92
CA VAL A 205 -4.70 -4.89 -5.54
C VAL A 205 -4.62 -3.42 -5.18
N GLN A 206 -5.73 -2.82 -4.72
CA GLN A 206 -5.80 -1.43 -4.29
C GLN A 206 -6.32 -1.30 -2.86
N THR A 207 -6.07 -0.17 -2.21
CA THR A 207 -6.48 0.11 -0.84
C THR A 207 -7.23 1.43 -0.71
N PHE A 208 -8.17 1.47 0.23
CA PHE A 208 -8.85 2.72 0.64
C PHE A 208 -8.07 3.47 1.73
N SER A 209 -6.99 2.89 2.24
CA SER A 209 -6.23 3.43 3.37
C SER A 209 -5.50 4.73 3.06
N LYS A 210 -5.24 5.04 1.78
CA LYS A 210 -4.37 6.16 1.37
C LYS A 210 -5.17 7.29 0.74
N SER A 211 -5.49 7.18 -0.52
CA SER A 211 -6.18 8.22 -1.30
C SER A 211 -7.63 8.47 -0.88
N ARG A 212 -8.29 7.47 -0.25
CA ARG A 212 -9.70 7.53 0.17
C ARG A 212 -9.89 7.75 1.67
N GLN A 213 -8.84 8.09 2.42
CA GLN A 213 -8.87 8.49 3.84
C GLN A 213 -9.46 7.42 4.79
N LEU A 214 -9.43 6.14 4.44
CA LEU A 214 -10.08 5.05 5.19
C LEU A 214 -9.08 4.05 5.80
N ALA A 215 -7.91 4.51 6.23
CA ALA A 215 -6.90 3.62 6.86
C ALA A 215 -7.48 2.85 8.06
N GLY A 216 -8.26 3.51 8.91
CA GLY A 216 -8.91 2.90 10.08
C GLY A 216 -10.09 1.98 9.74
N ALA A 217 -10.71 2.14 8.57
CA ALA A 217 -11.83 1.29 8.14
C ALA A 217 -11.37 -0.07 7.61
N ARG A 218 -10.09 -0.24 7.26
CA ARG A 218 -9.53 -1.49 6.76
C ARG A 218 -10.28 -2.04 5.54
N LEU A 219 -10.22 -1.34 4.39
CA LEU A 219 -10.82 -1.78 3.14
C LEU A 219 -9.79 -1.79 2.00
N GLY A 220 -9.80 -2.86 1.21
CA GLY A 220 -9.04 -3.01 -0.03
C GLY A 220 -9.84 -3.78 -1.07
N LEU A 221 -9.43 -3.70 -2.32
CA LEU A 221 -10.00 -4.45 -3.43
C LEU A 221 -8.91 -5.25 -4.14
N ALA A 222 -9.22 -6.52 -4.49
CA ALA A 222 -8.50 -7.29 -5.48
C ALA A 222 -9.34 -7.31 -6.76
N MET A 223 -8.73 -7.04 -7.90
CA MET A 223 -9.37 -6.93 -9.21
C MET A 223 -8.61 -7.76 -10.24
N GLY A 224 -9.30 -8.56 -11.02
CA GLY A 224 -8.66 -9.46 -11.99
C GLY A 224 -9.68 -10.22 -12.83
N ASN A 225 -9.18 -11.16 -13.63
CA ASN A 225 -10.07 -12.08 -14.33
C ASN A 225 -11.01 -12.79 -13.35
N ALA A 226 -12.26 -13.01 -13.75
CA ALA A 226 -13.29 -13.62 -12.89
C ALA A 226 -12.88 -14.99 -12.32
N LYS A 227 -12.04 -15.76 -13.03
CA LYS A 227 -11.50 -17.05 -12.53
C LYS A 227 -10.53 -16.83 -11.36
N LEU A 228 -9.59 -15.87 -11.47
CA LEU A 228 -8.69 -15.52 -10.37
C LEU A 228 -9.48 -15.04 -9.14
N ILE A 229 -10.48 -14.21 -9.35
CA ILE A 229 -11.33 -13.69 -8.27
C ILE A 229 -12.16 -14.84 -7.62
N ALA A 230 -12.60 -15.82 -8.39
CA ALA A 230 -13.26 -17.00 -7.85
C ALA A 230 -12.32 -17.83 -6.95
N ASP A 231 -11.05 -17.97 -7.33
CA ASP A 231 -10.03 -18.66 -6.51
C ASP A 231 -9.75 -17.91 -5.20
N LEU A 232 -9.62 -16.57 -5.26
CA LEU A 232 -9.50 -15.74 -4.04
C LEU A 232 -10.72 -15.86 -3.13
N ASN A 233 -11.93 -15.85 -3.69
CA ASN A 233 -13.15 -16.05 -2.93
C ASN A 233 -13.21 -17.45 -2.27
N ARG A 234 -12.63 -18.48 -2.88
CA ARG A 234 -12.51 -19.81 -2.25
C ARG A 234 -11.67 -19.72 -0.95
N VAL A 235 -10.56 -18.98 -0.96
CA VAL A 235 -9.75 -18.74 0.25
C VAL A 235 -10.54 -17.92 1.27
N LYS A 236 -11.14 -16.80 0.86
CA LYS A 236 -11.95 -15.93 1.71
C LYS A 236 -13.06 -16.70 2.43
N PHE A 237 -13.90 -17.42 1.70
CA PHE A 237 -15.02 -18.17 2.28
C PHE A 237 -14.59 -19.36 3.12
N SER A 238 -13.36 -19.86 2.93
CA SER A 238 -12.79 -20.91 3.78
C SER A 238 -12.24 -20.38 5.10
N LEU A 239 -11.84 -19.10 5.14
CA LEU A 239 -11.26 -18.47 6.33
C LEU A 239 -12.28 -17.65 7.12
N ASN A 240 -12.90 -16.66 6.48
CA ASN A 240 -13.86 -15.73 7.11
C ASN A 240 -14.84 -15.17 6.06
N PRO A 241 -16.05 -15.75 5.93
CA PRO A 241 -17.02 -15.30 4.92
C PRO A 241 -17.57 -13.88 5.20
N TYR A 242 -17.50 -13.39 6.43
CA TYR A 242 -17.97 -12.06 6.85
C TYR A 242 -16.79 -11.12 7.19
N ASN A 243 -15.75 -11.15 6.37
CA ASN A 243 -14.49 -10.45 6.65
C ASN A 243 -14.61 -8.92 6.70
N ILE A 244 -15.60 -8.32 6.02
CA ILE A 244 -15.83 -6.88 6.02
C ILE A 244 -17.02 -6.53 6.89
N ASN A 245 -16.83 -5.64 7.84
CA ASN A 245 -17.91 -5.17 8.70
C ASN A 245 -18.85 -4.19 7.95
N ARG A 246 -20.08 -4.06 8.48
CA ARG A 246 -21.15 -3.25 7.88
C ARG A 246 -20.77 -1.79 7.66
N LEU A 247 -20.15 -1.14 8.65
CA LEU A 247 -19.79 0.27 8.56
C LEU A 247 -18.74 0.50 7.48
N THR A 248 -17.75 -0.39 7.37
CA THR A 248 -16.74 -0.36 6.31
C THR A 248 -17.35 -0.51 4.92
N LEU A 249 -18.35 -1.40 4.74
CA LEU A 249 -19.04 -1.54 3.45
C LEU A 249 -19.70 -0.22 3.03
N LYS A 250 -20.41 0.45 3.95
CA LYS A 250 -21.07 1.73 3.68
C LYS A 250 -20.08 2.87 3.45
N ALA A 251 -19.02 2.94 4.26
CA ALA A 251 -17.94 3.91 4.07
C ALA A 251 -17.24 3.74 2.70
N GLY A 252 -16.96 2.50 2.32
CA GLY A 252 -16.30 2.19 1.05
C GLY A 252 -17.15 2.55 -0.16
N GLN A 253 -18.45 2.23 -0.13
CA GLN A 253 -19.39 2.63 -1.17
C GLN A 253 -19.42 4.15 -1.34
N ALA A 254 -19.63 4.90 -0.25
CA ALA A 254 -19.69 6.36 -0.29
C ALA A 254 -18.37 6.99 -0.76
N ALA A 255 -17.22 6.42 -0.39
CA ALA A 255 -15.91 6.89 -0.84
C ALA A 255 -15.66 6.67 -2.34
N LEU A 256 -16.25 5.64 -2.95
CA LEU A 256 -16.19 5.41 -4.40
C LEU A 256 -17.10 6.37 -5.17
N GLU A 257 -18.22 6.74 -4.59
CA GLU A 257 -19.23 7.60 -5.23
C GLU A 257 -18.86 9.10 -5.13
N ASP A 258 -18.09 9.53 -4.11
CA ASP A 258 -17.67 10.94 -3.92
C ASP A 258 -16.36 11.25 -4.67
N ILE A 259 -16.44 11.19 -6.01
CA ILE A 259 -15.29 11.41 -6.91
C ILE A 259 -14.73 12.83 -6.76
N ALA A 260 -15.60 13.84 -6.58
CA ALA A 260 -15.16 15.23 -6.47
C ALA A 260 -14.29 15.49 -5.23
N TYR A 261 -14.62 14.87 -4.11
CA TYR A 261 -13.80 14.95 -2.89
C TYR A 261 -12.48 14.21 -3.07
N PHE A 262 -12.53 13.00 -3.60
CA PHE A 262 -11.36 12.18 -3.91
C PHE A 262 -10.37 12.95 -4.79
N ASP A 263 -10.80 13.49 -5.93
CA ASP A 263 -9.93 14.22 -6.86
C ASP A 263 -9.31 15.46 -6.23
N ARG A 264 -10.08 16.22 -5.45
CA ARG A 264 -9.58 17.42 -4.77
C ARG A 264 -8.50 17.09 -3.75
N THR A 265 -8.73 16.11 -2.87
CA THR A 265 -7.77 15.76 -1.82
C THR A 265 -6.53 15.07 -2.40
N ARG A 266 -6.70 14.23 -3.42
CA ARG A 266 -5.60 13.62 -4.15
C ARG A 266 -4.71 14.68 -4.82
N ALA A 267 -5.29 15.64 -5.53
CA ALA A 267 -4.55 16.72 -6.17
C ALA A 267 -3.77 17.55 -5.14
N ALA A 268 -4.40 17.92 -4.02
CA ALA A 268 -3.72 18.66 -2.96
C ALA A 268 -2.50 17.91 -2.39
N ILE A 269 -2.58 16.58 -2.22
CA ILE A 269 -1.43 15.77 -1.79
C ILE A 269 -0.31 15.78 -2.84
N VAL A 270 -0.66 15.64 -4.13
CA VAL A 270 0.32 15.65 -5.23
C VAL A 270 1.03 17.00 -5.33
N ASP A 271 0.30 18.10 -5.21
CA ASP A 271 0.86 19.45 -5.26
C ASP A 271 1.77 19.71 -4.05
N THR A 272 1.33 19.33 -2.85
CA THR A 272 2.14 19.46 -1.62
C THR A 272 3.39 18.58 -1.71
N ARG A 273 3.31 17.37 -2.30
CA ARG A 273 4.48 16.52 -2.55
C ARG A 273 5.49 17.20 -3.46
N ALA A 274 5.03 17.79 -4.55
CA ALA A 274 5.91 18.48 -5.50
C ALA A 274 6.64 19.67 -4.84
N TRP A 275 5.92 20.46 -4.07
CA TRP A 275 6.50 21.54 -3.28
C TRP A 275 7.52 21.02 -2.25
N THR A 276 7.17 19.99 -1.49
CA THR A 276 8.05 19.40 -0.48
C THR A 276 9.34 18.83 -1.09
N LYS A 277 9.23 18.15 -2.25
CA LYS A 277 10.40 17.67 -2.99
C LYS A 277 11.34 18.81 -3.33
N GLN A 278 10.82 19.88 -3.93
CA GLN A 278 11.61 21.07 -4.28
C GLN A 278 12.32 21.69 -3.05
N GLN A 279 11.59 21.79 -1.91
CA GLN A 279 12.16 22.35 -0.67
C GLN A 279 13.29 21.47 -0.11
N LEU A 280 13.18 20.15 -0.17
CA LEU A 280 14.23 19.22 0.26
C LEU A 280 15.44 19.29 -0.67
N GLU A 281 15.25 19.32 -1.98
CA GLU A 281 16.35 19.44 -2.97
C GLU A 281 17.12 20.75 -2.80
N GLN A 282 16.44 21.88 -2.55
CA GLN A 282 17.09 23.18 -2.25
C GLN A 282 17.95 23.13 -0.98
N ARG A 283 17.67 22.22 -0.05
CA ARG A 283 18.43 21.98 1.18
C ARG A 283 19.54 20.94 1.03
N GLY A 284 19.78 20.47 -0.19
CA GLY A 284 20.83 19.49 -0.51
C GLY A 284 20.46 18.03 -0.20
N PHE A 285 19.16 17.71 -0.13
CA PHE A 285 18.72 16.32 -0.07
C PHE A 285 18.65 15.70 -1.46
N ALA A 286 19.10 14.45 -1.57
CA ALA A 286 18.72 13.58 -2.67
C ALA A 286 17.30 13.06 -2.43
N VAL A 287 16.39 13.25 -3.41
CA VAL A 287 14.97 12.87 -3.30
C VAL A 287 14.58 12.06 -4.51
N LEU A 288 14.08 10.84 -4.31
CA LEU A 288 13.63 9.99 -5.40
C LEU A 288 12.34 10.55 -6.04
N ASP A 289 12.14 10.24 -7.33
CA ASP A 289 10.95 10.68 -8.08
C ASP A 289 9.73 9.84 -7.68
N SER A 290 9.00 10.32 -6.69
CA SER A 290 7.87 9.61 -6.11
C SER A 290 6.57 9.85 -6.87
N ARG A 291 5.81 8.75 -7.08
CA ARG A 291 4.43 8.73 -7.57
C ARG A 291 3.45 8.26 -6.48
N SER A 292 3.83 8.46 -5.20
CA SER A 292 3.04 8.05 -4.02
C SER A 292 2.64 9.26 -3.17
N ASN A 293 2.06 9.04 -1.99
CA ASN A 293 1.78 10.09 -1.00
C ASN A 293 2.92 10.29 0.02
N PHE A 294 4.12 9.96 -0.36
CA PHE A 294 5.34 10.15 0.44
C PHE A 294 6.54 10.46 -0.46
N LEU A 295 7.61 10.95 0.14
CA LEU A 295 8.93 11.08 -0.47
C LEU A 295 9.90 10.14 0.22
N PHE A 296 10.94 9.72 -0.51
CA PHE A 296 12.08 9.00 0.02
C PHE A 296 13.32 9.85 -0.22
N ALA A 297 13.94 10.32 0.86
CA ALA A 297 14.97 11.35 0.82
C ALA A 297 16.14 11.02 1.73
N SER A 298 17.34 11.43 1.33
CA SER A 298 18.58 11.30 2.10
C SER A 298 19.46 12.53 1.95
N THR A 299 20.44 12.69 2.85
CA THR A 299 21.46 13.75 2.77
C THR A 299 22.78 13.22 3.31
N ASP A 300 23.90 13.69 2.76
CA ASP A 300 25.24 13.37 3.25
C ASP A 300 25.65 14.25 4.45
N ARG A 301 24.86 15.27 4.78
CA ARG A 301 25.18 16.24 5.85
C ARG A 301 24.90 15.69 7.26
N LYS A 302 23.97 14.72 7.38
CA LYS A 302 23.58 14.12 8.66
C LYS A 302 23.12 12.69 8.43
N ASP A 303 23.53 11.76 9.30
CA ASP A 303 23.12 10.37 9.27
C ASP A 303 21.59 10.22 9.38
N GLY A 304 21.00 9.32 8.59
CA GLY A 304 19.55 9.16 8.52
C GLY A 304 18.90 8.73 9.84
N GLY A 305 19.56 7.84 10.59
CA GLY A 305 19.07 7.41 11.90
C GLY A 305 19.16 8.51 12.95
N THR A 306 20.19 9.37 12.87
CA THR A 306 20.35 10.57 13.72
C THR A 306 19.27 11.59 13.39
N LEU A 307 19.09 11.92 12.11
CA LEU A 307 18.06 12.87 11.65
C LEU A 307 16.65 12.41 12.06
N TYR A 308 16.35 11.13 11.91
CA TYR A 308 15.11 10.54 12.38
C TYR A 308 14.85 10.79 13.89
N LYS A 309 15.88 10.57 14.74
CA LYS A 309 15.77 10.77 16.19
C LYS A 309 15.55 12.23 16.56
N GLU A 310 16.24 13.15 15.90
CA GLU A 310 16.13 14.59 16.11
C GLU A 310 14.74 15.11 15.66
N LEU A 311 14.26 14.70 14.50
CA LEU A 311 12.89 15.01 14.05
C LEU A 311 11.86 14.53 15.06
N LYS A 312 11.97 13.29 15.54
CA LYS A 312 11.07 12.74 16.56
C LYS A 312 11.13 13.54 17.86
N LYS A 313 12.30 13.90 18.36
CA LYS A 313 12.48 14.76 19.56
C LYS A 313 11.77 16.11 19.39
N ASN A 314 11.74 16.64 18.17
CA ASN A 314 11.10 17.90 17.83
C ASN A 314 9.62 17.74 17.37
N GLY A 315 8.97 16.60 17.71
CA GLY A 315 7.54 16.41 17.47
C GLY A 315 7.16 16.00 16.05
N ILE A 316 8.10 15.53 15.22
CA ILE A 316 7.82 15.09 13.86
C ILE A 316 8.18 13.62 13.69
N LEU A 317 7.20 12.79 13.31
CA LEU A 317 7.40 11.38 13.03
C LEU A 317 7.56 11.13 11.54
N VAL A 318 8.73 10.68 11.11
CA VAL A 318 8.99 10.14 9.79
C VAL A 318 9.30 8.64 9.88
N ARG A 319 9.47 7.93 8.79
CA ARG A 319 9.86 6.51 8.82
C ARG A 319 11.33 6.35 8.45
N HIS A 320 12.08 5.71 9.32
CA HIS A 320 13.44 5.23 9.11
C HIS A 320 13.46 3.71 8.96
N PHE A 321 14.40 3.19 8.17
CA PHE A 321 14.60 1.76 7.94
C PHE A 321 16.05 1.40 8.26
N ASP A 322 16.25 0.59 9.28
CA ASP A 322 17.57 0.06 9.63
C ASP A 322 17.87 -1.18 8.77
N ALA A 323 18.12 -0.93 7.49
CA ALA A 323 18.41 -1.98 6.51
C ALA A 323 19.49 -1.52 5.52
N PRO A 324 20.33 -2.43 5.02
CA PRO A 324 21.35 -2.11 4.03
C PRO A 324 20.78 -1.32 2.83
N ARG A 325 21.58 -0.42 2.23
CA ARG A 325 21.25 0.47 1.13
C ARG A 325 20.27 1.61 1.48
N ILE A 326 19.38 1.46 2.47
CA ILE A 326 18.35 2.45 2.80
C ILE A 326 18.46 3.04 4.21
N GLN A 327 19.47 2.69 4.98
CA GLN A 327 19.67 3.17 6.36
C GLN A 327 19.88 4.69 6.49
N ASN A 328 20.32 5.36 5.41
CA ASN A 328 20.47 6.82 5.37
C ASN A 328 19.26 7.53 4.74
N TRP A 329 18.23 6.79 4.38
CA TRP A 329 17.03 7.31 3.74
C TRP A 329 15.88 7.41 4.75
N LEU A 330 15.12 8.49 4.63
CA LEU A 330 13.88 8.70 5.38
C LEU A 330 12.68 8.67 4.42
N ARG A 331 11.63 7.93 4.79
CA ARG A 331 10.35 8.04 4.10
C ARG A 331 9.47 9.03 4.83
N ILE A 332 9.08 10.09 4.13
CA ILE A 332 8.35 11.25 4.64
C ILE A 332 6.97 11.25 4.01
N THR A 333 5.94 10.93 4.78
CA THR A 333 4.54 11.04 4.33
C THR A 333 4.19 12.50 4.08
N ILE A 334 3.40 12.77 3.04
CA ILE A 334 2.94 14.13 2.75
C ILE A 334 1.75 14.48 3.65
N GLY A 335 1.94 15.50 4.46
CA GLY A 335 0.93 16.13 5.29
C GLY A 335 0.14 17.23 4.57
N THR A 336 -0.59 18.07 5.34
CA THR A 336 -1.14 19.32 4.81
C THR A 336 -0.01 20.30 4.46
N PRO A 337 -0.27 21.34 3.63
CA PRO A 337 0.72 22.39 3.38
C PRO A 337 1.33 22.97 4.67
N GLU A 338 0.50 23.21 5.69
CA GLU A 338 0.94 23.77 6.98
C GLU A 338 1.82 22.79 7.76
N GLN A 339 1.48 21.50 7.75
CA GLN A 339 2.30 20.46 8.37
C GLN A 339 3.66 20.33 7.68
N MET A 340 3.68 20.39 6.34
CA MET A 340 4.94 20.33 5.60
C MET A 340 5.79 21.59 5.75
N GLN A 341 5.17 22.76 5.91
CA GLN A 341 5.88 23.99 6.26
C GLN A 341 6.56 23.86 7.64
N THR A 342 5.82 23.40 8.65
CA THR A 342 6.37 23.15 10.00
C THR A 342 7.50 22.11 9.97
N PHE A 343 7.36 21.07 9.14
CA PHE A 343 8.42 20.08 8.92
C PHE A 343 9.70 20.75 8.37
N MET A 344 9.58 21.64 7.36
CA MET A 344 10.75 22.33 6.79
C MET A 344 11.42 23.27 7.80
N GLU A 345 10.65 24.03 8.58
CA GLU A 345 11.17 24.92 9.62
C GLU A 345 11.90 24.16 10.73
N THR A 346 11.38 22.98 11.09
CA THR A 346 12.01 22.09 12.07
C THR A 346 13.29 21.46 11.51
N LEU A 347 13.24 21.04 10.24
CA LEU A 347 14.40 20.50 9.54
C LEU A 347 15.53 21.51 9.45
N ASP A 348 15.24 22.77 9.12
CA ASP A 348 16.24 23.85 9.04
C ASP A 348 16.97 24.02 10.37
N LYS A 349 16.24 24.11 11.50
CA LYS A 349 16.84 24.18 12.85
C LYS A 349 17.75 23.01 13.16
N ILE A 350 17.32 21.78 12.83
CA ILE A 350 18.13 20.57 13.06
C ILE A 350 19.39 20.54 12.19
N MET A 351 19.33 21.10 10.98
CA MET A 351 20.47 21.11 10.05
C MET A 351 21.46 22.24 10.29
N GLU A 352 21.10 23.26 11.10
CA GLU A 352 21.97 24.35 11.55
C GLU A 352 22.79 23.95 12.80
N GLU A 353 22.30 23.02 13.63
CA GLU A 353 22.99 22.43 14.78
C GLU A 353 24.06 21.40 14.36
#